data_195a1e30b4b6fba92f771c5464b83162
#
_entry.id   195a1e30b4b6fba92f771c5464b83162
#
_cell.length_a   1.000
_cell.length_b   1.000
_cell.length_c   1.000
_cell.angle_alpha   90.00
_cell.angle_beta   90.00
_cell.angle_gamma   90.00
#
_symmetry.space_group_name_H-M   'P 1'
#
loop_
_entity.id
_entity.type
_entity.pdbx_description
1 polymer ?
#
loop_
_entity_poly.entity_id
_entity_poly.type
_entity_poly.pdbx_seq_one_letter_code
_entity_poly.pdbx_strand_id
1 'polypeptide(L)'
;MTLEIGTPALLFSATSLILLAYTNRFLTIASIIRGLKKVYKEKENGMILLEIKNLNLRLTLIRYMQMAGVLCLFLSVFAMLLLFFEEQAISLYFFGLSLLSLLISLGLSFWEISISVNALRLHLSDLSEMDKKQIN
;
A
#
# COMPACT_ATOMS: atom_id res chain seq x y z
N MET A 1 3.99 14.96 -29.34
CA MET A 1 3.13 14.14 -28.47
C MET A 1 2.02 15.00 -27.89
N THR A 2 0.79 14.67 -28.19
CA THR A 2 -0.37 15.42 -27.69
C THR A 2 -1.08 14.59 -26.62
N LEU A 3 -1.32 15.19 -25.45
CA LEU A 3 -2.03 14.55 -24.36
C LEU A 3 -3.51 14.93 -24.43
N GLU A 4 -4.39 13.93 -24.41
CA GLU A 4 -5.84 14.13 -24.39
C GLU A 4 -6.34 14.04 -22.93
N ILE A 5 -7.45 14.72 -22.62
CA ILE A 5 -8.03 14.72 -21.27
C ILE A 5 -8.40 13.31 -20.80
N GLY A 6 -8.80 12.43 -21.73
CA GLY A 6 -9.15 11.06 -21.42
C GLY A 6 -8.03 10.25 -20.78
N THR A 7 -6.77 10.52 -21.11
CA THR A 7 -5.63 9.77 -20.59
C THR A 7 -5.41 10.02 -19.08
N PRO A 8 -5.32 11.28 -18.58
CA PRO A 8 -5.26 11.50 -17.15
C PRO A 8 -6.53 11.07 -16.42
N ALA A 9 -7.68 11.13 -17.06
CA ALA A 9 -8.93 10.67 -16.46
C ALA A 9 -8.93 9.17 -16.21
N LEU A 10 -8.41 8.37 -17.16
CA LEU A 10 -8.25 6.93 -16.97
C LEU A 10 -7.27 6.61 -15.84
N LEU A 11 -6.15 7.34 -15.78
CA LEU A 11 -5.18 7.19 -14.70
C LEU A 11 -5.81 7.53 -13.36
N PHE A 12 -6.60 8.59 -13.28
CA PHE A 12 -7.32 9.00 -12.08
C PHE A 12 -8.25 7.88 -11.59
N SER A 13 -9.04 7.31 -12.49
CA SER A 13 -9.97 6.22 -12.16
C SER A 13 -9.23 4.98 -11.63
N ALA A 14 -8.17 4.56 -12.32
CA ALA A 14 -7.37 3.40 -11.93
C ALA A 14 -6.74 3.61 -10.55
N THR A 15 -6.16 4.78 -10.33
CA THR A 15 -5.50 5.11 -9.07
C THR A 15 -6.49 5.18 -7.91
N SER A 16 -7.71 5.67 -8.16
CA SER A 16 -8.78 5.69 -7.15
C SER A 16 -9.10 4.28 -6.65
N LEU A 17 -9.20 3.32 -7.55
CA LEU A 17 -9.46 1.93 -7.20
C LEU A 17 -8.29 1.31 -6.42
N ILE A 18 -7.06 1.63 -6.82
CA ILE A 18 -5.86 1.18 -6.11
C ILE A 18 -5.84 1.74 -4.69
N LEU A 19 -6.17 3.02 -4.52
CA LEU A 19 -6.24 3.64 -3.20
C LEU A 19 -7.30 2.99 -2.31
N LEU A 20 -8.42 2.61 -2.88
CA LEU A 20 -9.46 1.88 -2.14
C LEU A 20 -8.91 0.57 -1.60
N ALA A 21 -8.16 -0.17 -2.42
CA ALA A 21 -7.52 -1.42 -2.01
C ALA A 21 -6.51 -1.17 -0.88
N TYR A 22 -5.68 -0.13 -0.99
CA TYR A 22 -4.71 0.24 0.05
C TYR A 22 -5.39 0.59 1.36
N THR A 23 -6.50 1.32 1.31
CA THR A 23 -7.28 1.69 2.50
C THR A 23 -7.81 0.45 3.20
N ASN A 24 -8.33 -0.52 2.46
CA ASN A 24 -8.81 -1.77 3.01
C ASN A 24 -7.69 -2.55 3.70
N ARG A 25 -6.51 -2.63 3.10
CA ARG A 25 -5.34 -3.26 3.71
C ARG A 25 -4.91 -2.54 4.98
N PHE A 26 -4.90 -1.21 4.96
CA PHE A 26 -4.55 -0.40 6.14
C PHE A 26 -5.47 -0.70 7.31
N LEU A 27 -6.78 -0.71 7.07
CA LEU A 27 -7.78 -0.97 8.09
C LEU A 27 -7.65 -2.40 8.65
N THR A 28 -7.41 -3.38 7.79
CA THR A 28 -7.23 -4.78 8.20
C THR A 28 -6.03 -4.93 9.12
N ILE A 29 -4.88 -4.39 8.72
CA ILE A 29 -3.64 -4.48 9.51
C ILE A 29 -3.78 -3.71 10.83
N ALA A 30 -4.39 -2.53 10.81
CA ALA A 30 -4.64 -1.75 12.02
C ALA A 30 -5.52 -2.52 13.01
N SER A 31 -6.54 -3.19 12.51
CA SER A 31 -7.42 -4.03 13.33
C SER A 31 -6.65 -5.20 13.98
N ILE A 32 -5.78 -5.86 13.22
CA ILE A 32 -4.94 -6.95 13.72
C ILE A 32 -4.00 -6.44 14.81
N ILE A 33 -3.37 -5.28 14.60
CA ILE A 33 -2.48 -4.67 15.59
C ILE A 33 -3.22 -4.38 16.90
N ARG A 34 -4.41 -3.84 16.82
CA ARG A 34 -5.24 -3.55 18.00
C ARG A 34 -5.56 -4.83 18.77
N GLY A 35 -5.91 -5.90 18.07
CA GLY A 35 -6.17 -7.20 18.67
C GLY A 35 -4.93 -7.77 19.36
N LEU A 36 -3.77 -7.70 18.70
CA LEU A 36 -2.50 -8.19 19.26
C LEU A 36 -2.06 -7.39 20.49
N LYS A 37 -2.24 -6.07 20.48
CA LYS A 37 -1.93 -5.23 21.62
C LYS A 37 -2.78 -5.60 22.84
N LYS A 38 -4.04 -5.92 22.61
CA LYS A 38 -4.95 -6.36 23.67
C LYS A 38 -4.48 -7.67 24.29
N VAL A 39 -4.08 -8.64 23.48
CA VAL A 39 -3.54 -9.93 23.94
C VAL A 39 -2.22 -9.74 24.66
N TYR A 40 -1.33 -8.86 24.16
CA TYR A 40 -0.04 -8.58 24.78
C TYR A 40 -0.20 -8.02 26.21
N LYS A 41 -1.18 -7.14 26.43
CA LYS A 41 -1.46 -6.60 27.75
C LYS A 41 -1.89 -7.68 28.74
N GLU A 42 -2.54 -8.74 28.27
CA GLU A 42 -3.00 -9.84 29.11
C GLU A 42 -1.90 -10.86 29.39
N LYS A 43 -1.03 -11.16 28.42
CA LYS A 43 -0.06 -12.28 28.50
C LYS A 43 1.40 -11.93 28.22
N GLU A 44 1.81 -10.70 28.13
CA GLU A 44 3.21 -10.25 27.92
C GLU A 44 4.14 -11.27 27.24
N ASN A 45 3.89 -11.60 25.98
CA ASN A 45 4.71 -12.54 25.21
C ASN A 45 5.61 -11.79 24.22
N GLY A 46 6.92 -12.06 24.23
CA GLY A 46 7.88 -11.42 23.35
C GLY A 46 7.62 -11.67 21.88
N MET A 47 7.06 -12.83 21.50
CA MET A 47 6.70 -13.14 20.11
C MET A 47 5.60 -12.21 19.61
N ILE A 48 4.60 -11.90 20.44
CA ILE A 48 3.51 -10.98 20.08
C ILE A 48 4.08 -9.59 19.83
N LEU A 49 5.05 -9.16 20.63
CA LEU A 49 5.70 -7.87 20.45
C LEU A 49 6.41 -7.79 19.10
N LEU A 50 7.11 -8.86 18.69
CA LEU A 50 7.77 -8.93 17.39
C LEU A 50 6.78 -8.86 16.24
N GLU A 51 5.63 -9.54 16.36
CA GLU A 51 4.56 -9.46 15.37
C GLU A 51 4.00 -8.05 15.24
N ILE A 52 3.78 -7.38 16.38
CA ILE A 52 3.30 -5.99 16.39
C ILE A 52 4.30 -5.08 15.67
N LYS A 53 5.60 -5.24 15.91
CA LYS A 53 6.64 -4.46 15.24
C LYS A 53 6.64 -4.68 13.74
N ASN A 54 6.50 -5.94 13.30
CA ASN A 54 6.44 -6.29 11.88
C ASN A 54 5.21 -5.68 11.22
N LEU A 55 4.06 -5.78 11.86
CA LEU A 55 2.81 -5.20 11.36
C LEU A 55 2.87 -3.66 11.32
N ASN A 56 3.54 -3.04 12.29
CA ASN A 56 3.75 -1.59 12.27
C ASN A 56 4.60 -1.15 11.08
N LEU A 57 5.63 -1.93 10.73
CA LEU A 57 6.44 -1.66 9.53
C LEU A 57 5.58 -1.73 8.28
N ARG A 58 4.76 -2.77 8.15
CA ARG A 58 3.85 -2.94 7.02
C ARG A 58 2.83 -1.79 6.96
N LEU A 59 2.32 -1.37 8.11
CA LEU A 59 1.38 -0.25 8.19
C LEU A 59 2.04 1.04 7.69
N THR A 60 3.30 1.28 8.06
CA THR A 60 4.07 2.44 7.59
C THR A 60 4.26 2.40 6.08
N LEU A 61 4.58 1.23 5.52
CA LEU A 61 4.72 1.06 4.07
C LEU A 61 3.41 1.37 3.34
N ILE A 62 2.28 0.85 3.84
CA ILE A 62 0.96 1.12 3.25
C ILE A 62 0.64 2.61 3.32
N ARG A 63 1.01 3.28 4.40
CA ARG A 63 0.83 4.73 4.54
C ARG A 63 1.57 5.50 3.46
N TYR A 64 2.85 5.14 3.21
CA TYR A 64 3.62 5.76 2.14
C TYR A 64 3.02 5.46 0.76
N MET A 65 2.53 4.23 0.55
CA MET A 65 1.84 3.87 -0.69
C MET A 65 0.62 4.77 -0.93
N GLN A 66 -0.19 4.98 0.11
CA GLN A 66 -1.36 5.84 0.03
C GLN A 66 -0.98 7.29 -0.28
N MET A 67 0.07 7.80 0.37
CA MET A 67 0.54 9.16 0.13
C MET A 67 0.99 9.35 -1.32
N ALA A 68 1.75 8.40 -1.85
CA ALA A 68 2.18 8.43 -3.25
C ALA A 68 0.99 8.34 -4.20
N GLY A 69 0.00 7.51 -3.89
CA GLY A 69 -1.23 7.38 -4.68
C GLY A 69 -2.07 8.65 -4.69
N VAL A 70 -2.22 9.31 -3.53
CA VAL A 70 -2.95 10.58 -3.44
C VAL A 70 -2.20 11.66 -4.23
N LEU A 71 -0.87 11.67 -4.16
CA LEU A 71 -0.06 12.60 -4.96
C LEU A 71 -0.29 12.37 -6.46
N CYS A 72 -0.36 11.09 -6.88
CA CYS A 72 -0.69 10.74 -8.27
C CYS A 72 -2.04 11.30 -8.68
N LEU A 73 -3.08 11.15 -7.83
CA LEU A 73 -4.42 11.68 -8.10
C LEU A 73 -4.39 13.20 -8.24
N PHE A 74 -3.70 13.87 -7.32
CA PHE A 74 -3.59 15.33 -7.33
C PHE A 74 -2.92 15.83 -8.61
N LEU A 75 -1.80 15.20 -8.98
CA LEU A 75 -1.07 15.57 -10.20
C LEU A 75 -1.88 15.28 -11.46
N SER A 76 -2.66 14.18 -11.47
CA SER A 76 -3.53 13.85 -12.61
C SER A 76 -4.63 14.90 -12.82
N VAL A 77 -5.26 15.33 -11.72
CA VAL A 77 -6.28 16.39 -11.78
C VAL A 77 -5.67 17.70 -12.25
N PHE A 78 -4.46 18.01 -11.77
CA PHE A 78 -3.74 19.22 -12.17
C PHE A 78 -3.41 19.17 -13.66
N ALA A 79 -3.00 18.01 -14.17
CA ALA A 79 -2.75 17.82 -15.61
C ALA A 79 -4.01 18.03 -16.43
N MET A 80 -5.16 17.52 -15.98
CA MET A 80 -6.43 17.72 -16.66
C MET A 80 -6.82 19.20 -16.68
N LEU A 81 -6.58 19.90 -15.56
CA LEU A 81 -6.86 21.34 -15.47
C LEU A 81 -6.00 22.13 -16.47
N LEU A 82 -4.72 21.80 -16.58
CA LEU A 82 -3.81 22.43 -17.52
C LEU A 82 -4.21 22.17 -18.96
N LEU A 83 -4.71 20.97 -19.27
CA LEU A 83 -5.24 20.65 -20.60
C LEU A 83 -6.48 21.47 -20.92
N PHE A 84 -7.30 21.75 -19.93
CA PHE A 84 -8.46 22.61 -20.08
C PHE A 84 -8.06 24.03 -20.51
N PHE A 85 -6.92 24.51 -20.00
CA PHE A 85 -6.36 25.81 -20.37
C PHE A 85 -5.45 25.75 -21.61
N GLU A 86 -5.43 24.60 -22.31
CA GLU A 86 -4.64 24.39 -23.52
C GLU A 86 -3.13 24.45 -23.33
N GLU A 87 -2.65 24.23 -22.09
CA GLU A 87 -1.23 24.21 -21.76
C GLU A 87 -0.65 22.79 -21.88
N GLN A 88 -0.38 22.37 -23.10
CA GLN A 88 0.06 20.99 -23.42
C GLN A 88 1.39 20.62 -22.79
N ALA A 89 2.40 21.47 -22.91
CA ALA A 89 3.77 21.16 -22.45
C ALA A 89 3.82 20.94 -20.95
N ILE A 90 3.23 21.86 -20.18
CA ILE A 90 3.20 21.80 -18.72
C ILE A 90 2.36 20.61 -18.27
N SER A 91 1.25 20.35 -18.93
CA SER A 91 0.37 19.22 -18.65
C SER A 91 1.12 17.89 -18.81
N LEU A 92 1.95 17.74 -19.83
CA LEU A 92 2.77 16.55 -20.02
C LEU A 92 3.74 16.32 -18.87
N TYR A 93 4.34 17.37 -18.33
CA TYR A 93 5.23 17.27 -17.18
C TYR A 93 4.46 16.77 -15.94
N PHE A 94 3.31 17.36 -15.65
CA PHE A 94 2.49 16.93 -14.51
C PHE A 94 1.97 15.50 -14.67
N PHE A 95 1.62 15.13 -15.88
CA PHE A 95 1.21 13.75 -16.17
C PHE A 95 2.37 12.76 -15.94
N GLY A 96 3.57 13.12 -16.40
CA GLY A 96 4.77 12.32 -16.18
C GLY A 96 5.09 12.14 -14.70
N LEU A 97 4.99 13.23 -13.91
CA LEU A 97 5.18 13.17 -12.47
C LEU A 97 4.11 12.29 -11.80
N SER A 98 2.88 12.35 -12.29
CA SER A 98 1.77 11.51 -11.80
C SER A 98 2.09 10.03 -12.02
N LEU A 99 2.55 9.67 -13.22
CA LEU A 99 2.95 8.30 -13.53
C LEU A 99 4.11 7.83 -12.64
N LEU A 100 5.08 8.69 -12.41
CA LEU A 100 6.21 8.39 -11.54
C LEU A 100 5.74 8.12 -10.10
N SER A 101 4.83 8.95 -9.60
CA SER A 101 4.25 8.77 -8.26
C SER A 101 3.50 7.44 -8.15
N LEU A 102 2.75 7.08 -9.19
CA LEU A 102 2.05 5.80 -9.24
C LEU A 102 3.04 4.63 -9.27
N LEU A 103 4.12 4.76 -10.03
CA LEU A 103 5.16 3.73 -10.11
C LEU A 103 5.80 3.50 -8.73
N ILE A 104 6.10 4.57 -8.01
CA ILE A 104 6.63 4.48 -6.65
C ILE A 104 5.64 3.79 -5.72
N SER A 105 4.36 4.15 -5.81
CA SER A 105 3.30 3.53 -5.02
C SER A 105 3.20 2.04 -5.27
N LEU A 106 3.23 1.63 -6.53
CA LEU A 106 3.16 0.22 -6.91
C LEU A 106 4.42 -0.55 -6.49
N GLY A 107 5.59 0.09 -6.57
CA GLY A 107 6.84 -0.50 -6.10
C GLY A 107 6.81 -0.77 -4.60
N LEU A 108 6.33 0.18 -3.82
CA LEU A 108 6.14 0.00 -2.38
C LEU A 108 5.12 -1.08 -2.08
N SER A 109 4.05 -1.16 -2.88
CA SER A 109 3.04 -2.21 -2.77
C SER A 109 3.65 -3.59 -3.00
N PHE A 110 4.50 -3.72 -4.01
CA PHE A 110 5.20 -4.97 -4.30
C PHE A 110 6.08 -5.40 -3.11
N TRP A 111 6.81 -4.45 -2.54
CA TRP A 111 7.66 -4.71 -1.37
C TRP A 111 6.81 -5.16 -0.18
N GLU A 112 5.71 -4.47 0.11
CA GLU A 112 4.82 -4.84 1.22
C GLU A 112 4.24 -6.24 1.04
N ILE A 113 3.81 -6.59 -0.18
CA ILE A 113 3.29 -7.92 -0.50
C ILE A 113 4.36 -8.98 -0.28
N SER A 114 5.61 -8.71 -0.67
CA SER A 114 6.74 -9.63 -0.45
C SER A 114 6.97 -9.88 1.03
N ILE A 115 6.91 -8.84 1.86
CA ILE A 115 7.05 -8.98 3.32
C ILE A 115 5.87 -9.79 3.88
N SER A 116 4.65 -9.55 3.41
CA SER A 116 3.46 -10.28 3.84
C SER A 116 3.57 -11.77 3.53
N VAL A 117 4.03 -12.12 2.33
CA VAL A 117 4.19 -13.52 1.92
C VAL A 117 5.25 -14.21 2.77
N ASN A 118 6.38 -13.54 3.02
CA ASN A 118 7.44 -14.10 3.87
C ASN A 118 6.96 -14.34 5.30
N ALA A 119 6.23 -13.38 5.87
CA ALA A 119 5.66 -13.52 7.22
C ALA A 119 4.68 -14.69 7.28
N LEU A 120 3.83 -14.85 6.27
CA LEU A 120 2.88 -15.96 6.18
C LEU A 120 3.59 -17.31 6.07
N ARG A 121 4.64 -17.40 5.25
CA ARG A 121 5.43 -18.63 5.11
C ARG A 121 6.06 -19.06 6.43
N LEU A 122 6.65 -18.12 7.17
CA LEU A 122 7.24 -18.39 8.48
C LEU A 122 6.19 -18.89 9.47
N HIS A 123 5.01 -18.26 9.48
CA HIS A 123 3.92 -18.66 10.35
C HIS A 123 3.43 -20.08 10.03
N LEU A 124 3.25 -20.40 8.75
CA LEU A 124 2.82 -21.72 8.31
C LEU A 124 3.88 -22.79 8.62
N SER A 125 5.16 -22.45 8.49
CA SER A 125 6.27 -23.34 8.84
C SER A 125 6.25 -23.69 10.33
N ASP A 126 6.04 -22.70 11.19
CA ASP A 126 5.95 -22.88 12.65
C ASP A 126 4.77 -23.77 13.02
N LEU A 127 3.61 -23.55 12.40
CA LEU A 127 2.43 -24.38 12.62
C LEU A 127 2.65 -25.83 12.18
N SER A 128 3.33 -26.04 11.05
CA SER A 128 3.68 -27.36 10.53
C SER A 128 4.60 -28.11 11.50
N GLU A 129 5.60 -27.44 12.09
CA GLU A 129 6.50 -28.03 13.08
C GLU A 129 5.77 -28.40 14.37
N MET A 130 4.86 -27.54 14.83
CA MET A 130 4.03 -27.82 16.00
C MET A 130 3.15 -29.05 15.79
N ASP A 131 2.57 -29.19 14.60
CA ASP A 131 1.73 -30.33 14.22
C ASP A 131 2.54 -31.62 14.24
N LYS A 132 3.77 -31.59 13.72
CA LYS A 132 4.69 -32.76 13.74
C LYS A 132 5.05 -33.16 15.16
N LYS A 133 5.23 -32.21 16.08
CA LYS A 133 5.54 -32.48 17.49
C LYS A 133 4.37 -33.12 18.22
N GLN A 134 3.13 -32.75 17.86
CA GLN A 134 1.93 -33.33 18.47
C GLN A 134 1.65 -34.76 18.02
N ILE A 135 2.05 -35.12 16.80
CA ILE A 135 1.87 -36.46 16.25
C ILE A 135 2.89 -37.45 16.85
N ASN A 136 4.07 -36.97 17.23
CA ASN A 136 5.08 -37.77 17.89
C ASN A 136 4.93 -37.74 19.41
#